data_4c4a8b82fe908bc766979596bf7dad72
#
_entry.id   4c4a8b82fe908bc766979596bf7dad72
#
_cell.length_a   1.000
_cell.length_b   1.000
_cell.length_c   1.000
_cell.angle_alpha   90.00
_cell.angle_beta   90.00
_cell.angle_gamma   90.00
#
_symmetry.space_group_name_H-M   'P 1'
#
loop_
_entity.id
_entity.type
_entity.pdbx_description
1 polymer ?
#
loop_
_entity_poly.entity_id
_entity_poly.type
_entity_poly.pdbx_seq_one_letter_code
_entity_poly.pdbx_strand_id
1 'polypeptide(L)'
;MLFRSETLIEEAFAARKMAYTPYSHFQVGAALLTEKGGIYRGCNIENAAYTPTNCAERTAFFKAVSEGERSFTAIAVVGGPEGASEFDWCAPCGVCRQVMKEFCHEDAFQIILARSVKEYKVYTLAELLPMGFGPDNLQ
;
A
#
# COMPACT_ATOMS: atom_id res chain seq x y z
N MET A 1 -16.77 -10.04 -2.95
CA MET A 1 -16.71 -10.18 -1.49
C MET A 1 -16.63 -8.80 -0.83
N LEU A 2 -17.46 -8.59 0.17
CA LEU A 2 -17.41 -7.36 0.94
C LEU A 2 -16.31 -7.47 1.99
N PHE A 3 -15.64 -6.35 2.24
CA PHE A 3 -14.61 -6.28 3.27
C PHE A 3 -14.82 -5.00 4.09
N ARG A 4 -14.21 -4.95 5.27
CA ARG A 4 -14.29 -3.78 6.14
C ARG A 4 -13.02 -2.96 5.99
N SER A 5 -13.18 -1.73 5.53
CA SER A 5 -12.05 -0.79 5.40
C SER A 5 -11.35 -0.60 6.73
N GLU A 6 -12.10 -0.51 7.83
CA GLU A 6 -11.52 -0.33 9.16
C GLU A 6 -10.59 -1.48 9.56
N THR A 7 -10.96 -2.73 9.25
CA THR A 7 -10.11 -3.88 9.53
C THR A 7 -8.80 -3.78 8.75
N LEU A 8 -8.88 -3.42 7.48
CA LEU A 8 -7.70 -3.30 6.63
C LEU A 8 -6.80 -2.16 7.12
N ILE A 9 -7.38 -1.04 7.56
CA ILE A 9 -6.64 0.09 8.12
C ILE A 9 -5.93 -0.32 9.42
N GLU A 10 -6.61 -1.08 10.29
CA GLU A 10 -5.98 -1.58 11.51
C GLU A 10 -4.75 -2.43 11.21
N GLU A 11 -4.84 -3.28 10.17
CA GLU A 11 -3.72 -4.11 9.74
C GLU A 11 -2.57 -3.25 9.19
N ALA A 12 -2.88 -2.16 8.50
CA ALA A 12 -1.86 -1.23 8.00
C ALA A 12 -1.15 -0.53 9.17
N PHE A 13 -1.87 -0.10 10.19
CA PHE A 13 -1.27 0.48 11.39
C PHE A 13 -0.37 -0.52 12.13
N ALA A 14 -0.80 -1.79 12.20
CA ALA A 14 0.03 -2.84 12.81
C ALA A 14 1.31 -3.06 12.00
N ALA A 15 1.22 -3.08 10.69
CA ALA A 15 2.38 -3.24 9.80
C ALA A 15 3.37 -2.08 9.97
N ARG A 16 2.87 -0.86 10.14
CA ARG A 16 3.69 0.35 10.29
C ARG A 16 4.70 0.23 11.44
N LYS A 17 4.33 -0.45 12.51
CA LYS A 17 5.18 -0.62 13.70
C LYS A 17 6.45 -1.40 13.40
N MET A 18 6.48 -2.16 12.31
CA MET A 18 7.62 -2.97 11.91
C MET A 18 8.54 -2.24 10.93
N ALA A 19 8.22 -1.01 10.55
CA ALA A 19 9.02 -0.25 9.59
C ALA A 19 10.46 -0.05 10.07
N TYR A 20 11.39 -0.15 9.13
CA TYR A 20 12.81 0.09 9.40
C TYR A 20 13.21 1.42 8.76
N THR A 21 13.29 2.48 9.57
CA THR A 21 13.44 3.85 9.07
C THR A 21 14.53 4.65 9.80
N PRO A 22 15.79 4.12 9.85
CA PRO A 22 16.84 4.80 10.61
C PRO A 22 17.28 6.13 10.01
N TYR A 23 16.92 6.43 8.76
CA TYR A 23 17.33 7.65 8.06
C TYR A 23 16.26 8.71 8.08
N SER A 24 15.04 8.38 7.65
CA SER A 24 13.94 9.34 7.56
C SER A 24 13.16 9.49 8.86
N HIS A 25 13.11 8.46 9.68
CA HIS A 25 12.23 8.36 10.85
C HIS A 25 10.76 8.54 10.49
N PHE A 26 10.40 8.23 9.24
CA PHE A 26 9.03 8.28 8.74
C PHE A 26 8.56 6.86 8.44
N GLN A 27 7.59 6.38 9.21
CA GLN A 27 7.13 5.00 9.15
C GLN A 27 5.82 4.88 8.37
N VAL A 28 5.81 3.98 7.40
CA VAL A 28 4.63 3.70 6.58
C VAL A 28 4.24 2.23 6.74
N GLY A 29 2.94 1.99 6.84
CA GLY A 29 2.39 0.65 6.86
C GLY A 29 1.36 0.49 5.75
N ALA A 30 1.28 -0.71 5.21
CA ALA A 30 0.30 -1.06 4.20
C ALA A 30 -0.30 -2.42 4.51
N ALA A 31 -1.56 -2.59 4.13
CA ALA A 31 -2.24 -3.88 4.21
C ALA A 31 -2.93 -4.11 2.87
N LEU A 32 -2.52 -5.17 2.18
CA LEU A 32 -3.01 -5.53 0.86
C LEU A 32 -4.00 -6.68 0.97
N LEU A 33 -5.19 -6.50 0.40
CA LEU A 33 -6.26 -7.49 0.42
C LEU A 33 -6.34 -8.20 -0.91
N THR A 34 -6.23 -9.53 -0.90
CA THR A 34 -6.42 -10.34 -2.10
C THR A 34 -7.90 -10.55 -2.36
N GLU A 35 -8.26 -10.97 -3.58
CA GLU A 35 -9.65 -11.30 -3.92
C GLU A 35 -10.18 -12.47 -3.11
N LYS A 36 -9.31 -13.34 -2.62
CA LYS A 36 -9.68 -14.49 -1.78
C LYS A 36 -9.86 -14.12 -0.32
N GLY A 37 -9.56 -12.88 0.07
CA GLY A 37 -9.71 -12.40 1.44
C GLY A 37 -8.45 -12.48 2.29
N GLY A 38 -7.32 -12.88 1.73
CA GLY A 38 -6.04 -12.88 2.44
C GLY A 38 -5.48 -11.46 2.58
N ILE A 39 -4.82 -11.18 3.69
CA ILE A 39 -4.22 -9.88 3.96
C ILE A 39 -2.71 -10.02 4.07
N TYR A 40 -1.98 -9.19 3.31
CA TYR A 40 -0.52 -9.14 3.34
C TYR A 40 -0.08 -7.79 3.84
N ARG A 41 0.65 -7.79 4.95
CA ARG A 41 1.18 -6.55 5.54
C ARG A 41 2.50 -6.18 4.91
N GLY A 42 2.75 -4.87 4.79
CA GLY A 42 4.02 -4.33 4.36
C GLY A 42 4.38 -3.09 5.13
N CYS A 43 5.66 -2.82 5.25
CA CYS A 43 6.17 -1.59 5.85
C CYS A 43 7.34 -1.11 5.03
N ASN A 44 7.72 0.17 5.18
CA ASN A 44 8.89 0.68 4.46
C ASN A 44 10.17 0.22 5.16
N ILE A 45 11.16 -0.11 4.32
CA ILE A 45 12.44 -0.66 4.75
C ILE A 45 13.54 0.13 4.05
N GLU A 46 14.24 0.95 4.82
CA GLU A 46 15.26 1.84 4.30
C GLU A 46 16.63 1.19 4.19
N ASN A 47 17.47 1.76 3.36
CA ASN A 47 18.82 1.28 3.13
C ASN A 47 19.78 2.46 3.04
N ALA A 48 20.98 2.28 3.57
CA ALA A 48 22.01 3.31 3.54
C ALA A 48 22.38 3.77 2.13
N ALA A 49 22.21 2.90 1.14
CA ALA A 49 22.45 3.22 -0.27
C ALA A 49 21.28 3.93 -0.94
N TYR A 50 20.18 4.12 -0.24
CA TYR A 50 18.92 4.74 -0.64
C TYR A 50 18.16 3.97 -1.72
N THR A 51 18.76 3.71 -2.87
CA THR A 51 18.10 3.03 -3.99
C THR A 51 17.43 1.70 -3.62
N PRO A 52 18.02 0.82 -2.78
CA PRO A 52 17.35 -0.42 -2.37
C PRO A 52 16.19 -0.21 -1.41
N THR A 53 15.98 1.01 -0.90
CA THR A 53 14.85 1.32 -0.03
C THR A 53 13.55 0.91 -0.69
N ASN A 54 12.68 0.23 0.08
CA ASN A 54 11.41 -0.24 -0.44
C ASN A 54 10.25 0.38 0.33
N CYS A 55 9.22 0.78 -0.40
CA CYS A 55 8.02 1.35 0.20
C CYS A 55 7.14 0.24 0.80
N ALA A 56 6.29 0.61 1.76
CA ALA A 56 5.38 -0.33 2.42
C ALA A 56 4.49 -1.06 1.42
N GLU A 57 3.96 -0.34 0.44
CA GLU A 57 3.05 -0.89 -0.56
C GLU A 57 3.76 -1.97 -1.38
N ARG A 58 4.99 -1.70 -1.84
CA ARG A 58 5.76 -2.68 -2.62
C ARG A 58 6.15 -3.89 -1.77
N THR A 59 6.46 -3.68 -0.49
CA THR A 59 6.74 -4.80 0.42
C THR A 59 5.54 -5.74 0.49
N ALA A 60 4.33 -5.19 0.63
CA ALA A 60 3.10 -5.98 0.67
C ALA A 60 2.86 -6.71 -0.65
N PHE A 61 2.96 -6.01 -1.79
CA PHE A 61 2.75 -6.61 -3.11
C PHE A 61 3.78 -7.70 -3.40
N PHE A 62 5.05 -7.44 -3.17
CA PHE A 62 6.10 -8.40 -3.49
C PHE A 62 5.97 -9.66 -2.63
N LYS A 63 5.60 -9.50 -1.36
CA LYS A 63 5.33 -10.64 -0.49
C LYS A 63 4.18 -11.48 -1.03
N ALA A 64 3.06 -10.84 -1.36
CA ALA A 64 1.87 -11.54 -1.86
C ALA A 64 2.15 -12.24 -3.19
N VAL A 65 2.77 -11.53 -4.13
CA VAL A 65 3.10 -12.08 -5.45
C VAL A 65 4.09 -13.23 -5.33
N SER A 66 5.05 -13.14 -4.42
CA SER A 66 6.03 -14.22 -4.19
C SER A 66 5.39 -15.49 -3.63
N GLU A 67 4.21 -15.35 -3.01
CA GLU A 67 3.46 -16.48 -2.49
C GLU A 67 2.37 -16.98 -3.46
N GLY A 68 2.35 -16.45 -4.67
CA GLY A 68 1.45 -16.91 -5.72
C GLY A 68 0.19 -16.09 -5.93
N GLU A 69 -0.02 -15.03 -5.17
CA GLU A 69 -1.20 -14.19 -5.34
C GLU A 69 -1.06 -13.29 -6.58
N ARG A 70 -2.16 -13.15 -7.32
CA ARG A 70 -2.17 -12.36 -8.57
C ARG A 70 -3.39 -11.44 -8.68
N SER A 71 -4.39 -11.58 -7.80
CA SER A 71 -5.64 -10.83 -7.89
C SER A 71 -5.91 -10.13 -6.57
N PHE A 72 -6.11 -8.81 -6.62
CA PHE A 72 -6.19 -7.97 -5.45
C PHE A 72 -7.42 -7.07 -5.48
N THR A 73 -7.97 -6.79 -4.30
CA THR A 73 -9.18 -5.99 -4.12
C THR A 73 -8.88 -4.57 -3.65
N ALA A 74 -7.97 -4.43 -2.68
CA ALA A 74 -7.73 -3.13 -2.05
C ALA A 74 -6.39 -3.11 -1.32
N ILE A 75 -5.90 -1.90 -1.06
CA ILE A 75 -4.77 -1.68 -0.18
C ILE A 75 -5.08 -0.50 0.74
N ALA A 76 -4.75 -0.63 2.03
CA ALA A 76 -4.80 0.49 2.96
C ALA A 76 -3.37 0.96 3.25
N VAL A 77 -3.18 2.27 3.29
CA VAL A 77 -1.87 2.89 3.51
C VAL A 77 -1.98 3.92 4.61
N VAL A 78 -1.06 3.85 5.58
CA VAL A 78 -0.95 4.81 6.68
C VAL A 78 0.51 5.19 6.85
N GLY A 79 0.79 6.45 7.19
CA GLY A 79 2.16 6.88 7.36
C GLY A 79 2.28 8.12 8.21
N GLY A 80 3.41 8.22 8.92
CA GLY A 80 3.71 9.37 9.75
C GLY A 80 5.06 9.24 10.43
N PRO A 81 5.56 10.32 11.02
CA PRO A 81 6.83 10.30 11.74
C PRO A 81 6.84 9.23 12.84
N GLU A 82 8.02 8.71 13.12
CA GLU A 82 8.21 7.76 14.21
C GLU A 82 7.72 8.39 15.53
N GLY A 83 6.90 7.63 16.27
CA GLY A 83 6.32 8.11 17.52
C GLY A 83 5.13 9.04 17.38
N ALA A 84 4.65 9.29 16.16
CA ALA A 84 3.51 10.18 15.94
C ALA A 84 2.23 9.60 16.55
N SER A 85 1.41 10.49 17.12
CA SER A 85 0.07 10.15 17.61
C SER A 85 -1.02 10.65 16.65
N GLU A 86 -0.67 11.55 15.74
CA GLU A 86 -1.57 12.06 14.71
C GLU A 86 -0.93 11.85 13.35
N PHE A 87 -1.75 11.56 12.34
CA PHE A 87 -1.29 11.20 11.01
C PHE A 87 -1.93 12.09 9.95
N ASP A 88 -1.18 12.34 8.88
CA ASP A 88 -1.67 13.01 7.70
C ASP A 88 -1.91 11.98 6.59
N TRP A 89 -2.44 12.43 5.47
CA TRP A 89 -2.63 11.57 4.31
C TRP A 89 -1.28 11.14 3.74
N CYS A 90 -1.10 9.84 3.52
CA CYS A 90 0.13 9.29 2.98
C CYS A 90 -0.20 8.51 1.70
N ALA A 91 -0.14 9.20 0.57
CA ALA A 91 -0.44 8.59 -0.71
C ALA A 91 0.74 7.73 -1.20
N PRO A 92 0.47 6.67 -1.97
CA PRO A 92 1.54 5.85 -2.53
C PRO A 92 2.36 6.64 -3.55
N CYS A 93 3.68 6.42 -3.57
CA CYS A 93 4.56 7.07 -4.54
C CYS A 93 4.29 6.54 -5.95
N GLY A 94 4.85 7.23 -6.97
CA GLY A 94 4.64 6.85 -8.35
C GLY A 94 5.11 5.44 -8.69
N VAL A 95 6.22 5.01 -8.10
CA VAL A 95 6.75 3.66 -8.33
C VAL A 95 5.77 2.60 -7.79
N CYS A 96 5.18 2.84 -6.61
CA CYS A 96 4.19 1.93 -6.04
C CYS A 96 2.92 1.89 -6.88
N ARG A 97 2.49 3.04 -7.41
CA ARG A 97 1.32 3.10 -8.31
C ARG A 97 1.57 2.31 -9.58
N GLN A 98 2.79 2.36 -10.10
CA GLN A 98 3.17 1.58 -11.28
C GLN A 98 3.16 0.08 -10.98
N VAL A 99 3.62 -0.33 -9.81
CA VAL A 99 3.55 -1.74 -9.39
C VAL A 99 2.09 -2.20 -9.30
N MET A 100 1.22 -1.37 -8.76
CA MET A 100 -0.22 -1.66 -8.70
C MET A 100 -0.80 -1.85 -10.09
N LYS A 101 -0.38 -1.05 -11.07
CA LYS A 101 -0.86 -1.12 -12.45
C LYS A 101 -0.57 -2.47 -13.10
N GLU A 102 0.53 -3.12 -12.71
CA GLU A 102 0.88 -4.44 -13.23
C GLU A 102 -0.12 -5.52 -12.79
N PHE A 103 -0.61 -5.44 -11.55
CA PHE A 103 -1.35 -6.53 -10.93
C PHE A 103 -2.82 -6.23 -10.67
N CYS A 104 -3.27 -4.98 -10.81
CA CYS A 104 -4.60 -4.59 -10.37
C CYS A 104 -5.41 -4.02 -11.53
N HIS A 105 -6.74 -4.24 -11.46
CA HIS A 105 -7.67 -3.62 -12.39
C HIS A 105 -7.87 -2.15 -11.95
N GLU A 106 -7.52 -1.21 -12.80
CA GLU A 106 -7.46 0.21 -12.44
C GLU A 106 -8.79 0.82 -12.01
N ASP A 107 -9.91 0.32 -12.53
CA ASP A 107 -11.24 0.85 -12.20
C ASP A 107 -11.86 0.20 -10.96
N ALA A 108 -11.32 -0.93 -10.52
CA ALA A 108 -11.88 -1.72 -9.44
C ALA A 108 -11.01 -1.73 -8.16
N PHE A 109 -9.70 -1.66 -8.31
CA PHE A 109 -8.80 -1.72 -7.17
C PHE A 109 -8.92 -0.46 -6.32
N GLN A 110 -9.14 -0.63 -5.01
CA GLN A 110 -9.34 0.47 -4.08
C GLN A 110 -8.06 0.78 -3.31
N ILE A 111 -7.70 2.05 -3.29
CA ILE A 111 -6.57 2.56 -2.49
C ILE A 111 -7.16 3.38 -1.35
N ILE A 112 -7.01 2.88 -0.13
CA ILE A 112 -7.57 3.47 1.07
C ILE A 112 -6.46 4.21 1.79
N LEU A 113 -6.56 5.54 1.84
CA LEU A 113 -5.62 6.38 2.57
C LEU A 113 -6.25 6.77 3.89
N ALA A 114 -5.59 6.46 5.01
CA ALA A 114 -6.19 6.66 6.32
C ALA A 114 -5.33 7.53 7.22
N ARG A 115 -5.98 8.44 7.93
CA ARG A 115 -5.40 9.20 9.04
C ARG A 115 -5.68 8.50 10.36
N SER A 116 -6.79 7.78 10.43
CA SER A 116 -7.16 6.93 11.55
C SER A 116 -8.09 5.84 11.04
N VAL A 117 -8.47 4.92 11.92
CA VAL A 117 -9.41 3.86 11.56
C VAL A 117 -10.77 4.43 11.11
N LYS A 118 -11.15 5.59 11.63
CA LYS A 118 -12.43 6.23 11.33
C LYS A 118 -12.36 7.34 10.29
N GLU A 119 -11.16 7.81 9.96
CA GLU A 119 -10.98 8.92 9.02
C GLU A 119 -10.12 8.47 7.85
N TYR A 120 -10.76 8.18 6.71
CA TYR A 120 -10.06 7.67 5.53
C TYR A 120 -10.76 8.11 4.25
N LYS A 121 -10.00 8.05 3.15
CA LYS A 121 -10.48 8.34 1.80
C LYS A 121 -10.20 7.14 0.92
N VAL A 122 -11.09 6.88 -0.05
CA VAL A 122 -10.95 5.75 -0.98
C VAL A 122 -10.82 6.28 -2.40
N TYR A 123 -9.80 5.81 -3.10
CA TYR A 123 -9.55 6.15 -4.51
C TYR A 123 -9.44 4.87 -5.31
N THR A 124 -9.76 4.96 -6.61
CA THR A 124 -9.39 3.90 -7.55
C THR A 124 -7.96 4.13 -8.02
N LEU A 125 -7.33 3.09 -8.56
CA LEU A 125 -6.00 3.25 -9.15
C LEU A 125 -6.05 4.19 -10.35
N ALA A 126 -7.12 4.16 -11.14
CA ALA A 126 -7.29 5.07 -12.28
C ALA A 126 -7.25 6.54 -11.84
N GLU A 127 -7.81 6.86 -10.68
CA GLU A 127 -7.78 8.22 -10.14
C GLU A 127 -6.37 8.66 -9.73
N LEU A 128 -5.57 7.72 -9.20
CA LEU A 128 -4.22 8.04 -8.71
C LEU A 128 -3.11 7.81 -9.74
N LEU A 129 -3.43 7.16 -10.86
CA LEU A 129 -2.49 6.95 -11.96
C LEU A 129 -3.23 7.14 -13.29
N PRO A 130 -3.64 8.37 -13.62
CA PRO A 130 -4.35 8.63 -14.89
C PRO A 130 -3.47 8.28 -16.09
N MET A 131 -4.06 7.62 -17.09
CA MET A 131 -3.35 7.21 -18.30
C MET A 131 -2.11 6.37 -18.02
N GLY A 132 -2.18 5.50 -16.99
CA GLY A 132 -1.04 4.68 -16.59
C GLY A 132 -0.62 3.68 -17.66
N PHE A 133 0.69 3.51 -17.82
CA PHE A 133 1.26 2.48 -18.70
C PHE A 133 1.20 1.13 -17.99
N GLY A 134 0.74 0.11 -18.68
CA GLY A 134 0.63 -1.21 -18.04
C GLY A 134 0.65 -2.35 -19.07
N PRO A 135 0.37 -3.58 -18.60
CA PRO A 135 0.43 -4.78 -19.46
C PRO A 135 -0.37 -4.67 -20.72
N ASP A 136 -1.53 -4.02 -20.67
CA ASP A 136 -2.41 -3.86 -21.86
C ASP A 136 -1.73 -3.08 -22.97
N ASN A 137 -0.77 -2.23 -22.66
CA ASN A 137 -0.05 -1.44 -23.66
C ASN A 137 0.96 -2.28 -24.45
N LEU A 138 1.32 -3.45 -23.93
CA LEU A 138 2.32 -4.33 -24.56
C LEU A 138 1.70 -5.56 -25.24
N GLN A 139 0.38 -5.69 -25.21
CA GLN A 139 -0.33 -6.82 -25.79
C GLN A 139 -0.96 -6.47 -27.14
#